data_92fbc6e32accab5cfb659b16ebeba428
#
_entry.id   92fbc6e32accab5cfb659b16ebeba428
#
_cell.length_a   1.000
_cell.length_b   1.000
_cell.length_c   1.000
_cell.angle_alpha   90.00
_cell.angle_beta   90.00
_cell.angle_gamma   90.00
#
_symmetry.space_group_name_H-M   'P 1'
#
loop_
_entity.id
_entity.type
_entity.pdbx_description
1 polymer ?
#
loop_
_entity_poly.entity_id
_entity_poly.type
_entity_poly.pdbx_seq_one_letter_code
_entity_poly.pdbx_strand_id
1 'polypeptide(L)'
;MLKCVLPSPFLLSPLTLLRVNVKLGGVNAVPEARSVPMLSDPQNPAVIIGADVIHPAPGVENKPSFTSMVANIDPMYSRYIAISKVQKSRQEIIDDTEEMVKVRAFFMCT
;
A
#
# COMPACT_ATOMS: atom_id res chain seq x y z
N MET A 1 8.80 -34.06 -17.39
CA MET A 1 7.50 -33.77 -16.84
C MET A 1 7.57 -33.97 -15.31
N LEU A 2 8.00 -32.94 -14.59
CA LEU A 2 8.13 -33.02 -13.12
C LEU A 2 6.75 -32.69 -12.51
N LYS A 3 6.10 -33.71 -11.96
CA LYS A 3 4.94 -33.52 -11.07
C LYS A 3 5.45 -33.02 -9.72
N CYS A 4 5.27 -31.76 -9.45
CA CYS A 4 5.44 -31.24 -8.11
C CYS A 4 4.25 -31.69 -7.26
N VAL A 5 4.46 -32.79 -6.52
CA VAL A 5 3.51 -33.25 -5.50
C VAL A 5 3.77 -32.38 -4.26
N LEU A 6 2.93 -31.36 -4.05
CA LEU A 6 2.90 -30.62 -2.79
C LEU A 6 2.28 -31.53 -1.72
N PRO A 7 2.95 -31.77 -0.59
CA PRO A 7 2.34 -32.46 0.53
C PRO A 7 1.23 -31.56 1.11
N SER A 8 -0.01 -32.01 1.11
CA SER A 8 -1.06 -31.39 1.90
C SER A 8 -0.76 -31.66 3.40
N PRO A 9 -1.02 -30.75 4.37
CA PRO A 9 -2.20 -29.90 4.41
C PRO A 9 -1.92 -28.42 4.80
N PHE A 10 -1.18 -27.68 4.03
CA PHE A 10 -1.21 -26.21 4.15
C PHE A 10 -2.07 -25.64 3.00
N LEU A 11 -3.37 -25.80 3.13
CA LEU A 11 -4.33 -24.99 2.40
C LEU A 11 -4.13 -23.55 2.90
N LEU A 12 -3.28 -22.79 2.21
CA LEU A 12 -3.23 -21.35 2.36
C LEU A 12 -4.66 -20.82 2.23
N SER A 13 -5.15 -20.18 3.28
CA SER A 13 -6.46 -19.54 3.26
C SER A 13 -6.58 -18.71 1.97
N PRO A 14 -7.74 -18.72 1.28
CA PRO A 14 -7.95 -17.85 0.11
C PRO A 14 -7.55 -16.40 0.36
N LEU A 15 -7.75 -15.89 1.58
CA LEU A 15 -7.31 -14.55 1.99
C LEU A 15 -5.79 -14.39 1.97
N THR A 16 -5.04 -15.42 2.30
CA THR A 16 -3.57 -15.39 2.23
C THR A 16 -3.09 -15.34 0.78
N LEU A 17 -3.71 -16.09 -0.11
CA LEU A 17 -3.42 -16.06 -1.55
C LEU A 17 -3.67 -14.68 -2.14
N LEU A 18 -4.79 -14.04 -1.80
CA LEU A 18 -5.10 -12.68 -2.24
C LEU A 18 -4.05 -11.66 -1.75
N ARG A 19 -3.61 -11.77 -0.50
CA ARG A 19 -2.57 -10.90 0.07
C ARG A 19 -1.21 -11.09 -0.61
N VAL A 20 -0.84 -12.32 -0.90
CA VAL A 20 0.42 -12.64 -1.60
C VAL A 20 0.37 -12.11 -3.04
N ASN A 21 -0.76 -12.30 -3.74
CA ASN A 21 -0.93 -11.81 -5.10
C ASN A 21 -0.69 -10.29 -5.20
N VAL A 22 -1.30 -9.50 -4.31
CA VAL A 22 -1.11 -8.03 -4.29
C VAL A 22 0.35 -7.65 -4.00
N LYS A 23 1.01 -8.34 -3.07
CA LYS A 23 2.43 -8.10 -2.76
C LYS A 23 3.37 -8.42 -3.92
N LEU A 24 2.97 -9.34 -4.79
CA LEU A 24 3.70 -9.68 -6.01
C LEU A 24 3.31 -8.81 -7.21
N GLY A 25 2.50 -7.76 -7.00
CA GLY A 25 2.08 -6.84 -8.05
C GLY A 25 0.87 -7.30 -8.86
N GLY A 26 0.19 -8.37 -8.44
CA GLY A 26 -1.05 -8.84 -9.05
C GLY A 26 -2.26 -8.00 -8.61
N VAL A 27 -3.31 -8.06 -9.42
CA VAL A 27 -4.59 -7.39 -9.16
C VAL A 27 -5.63 -8.42 -8.74
N ASN A 28 -6.27 -8.23 -7.60
CA ASN A 28 -7.33 -9.12 -7.11
C ASN A 28 -8.73 -8.66 -7.52
N ALA A 29 -8.94 -7.33 -7.48
CA ALA A 29 -10.23 -6.74 -7.82
C ALA A 29 -10.01 -5.30 -8.31
N VAL A 30 -10.94 -4.84 -9.11
CA VAL A 30 -11.02 -3.45 -9.58
C VAL A 30 -12.37 -2.91 -9.14
N PRO A 31 -12.46 -1.70 -8.56
CA PRO A 31 -13.73 -1.08 -8.22
C PRO A 31 -14.63 -0.93 -9.46
N GLU A 32 -15.90 -1.25 -9.31
CA GLU A 32 -16.86 -1.01 -10.38
C GLU A 32 -17.14 0.49 -10.49
N ALA A 33 -17.03 1.04 -11.71
CA ALA A 33 -17.19 2.47 -11.98
C ALA A 33 -18.51 3.06 -11.45
N ARG A 34 -19.59 2.28 -11.51
CA ARG A 34 -20.90 2.69 -11.02
C ARG A 34 -20.99 2.79 -9.49
N SER A 35 -20.19 1.98 -8.79
CA SER A 35 -20.20 1.96 -7.33
C SER A 35 -19.43 3.13 -6.72
N VAL A 36 -18.48 3.72 -7.47
CA VAL A 36 -17.62 4.82 -7.00
C VAL A 36 -17.49 5.89 -8.08
N PRO A 37 -18.57 6.64 -8.39
CA PRO A 37 -18.57 7.60 -9.49
C PRO A 37 -17.47 8.67 -9.38
N MET A 38 -17.16 9.09 -8.15
CA MET A 38 -16.12 10.10 -7.88
C MET A 38 -14.70 9.63 -8.27
N LEU A 39 -14.44 8.32 -8.25
CA LEU A 39 -13.16 7.75 -8.65
C LEU A 39 -13.11 7.44 -10.14
N SER A 40 -14.25 7.38 -10.82
CA SER A 40 -14.37 6.92 -12.20
C SER A 40 -14.49 8.07 -13.21
N ASP A 41 -14.38 9.31 -12.75
CA ASP A 41 -14.46 10.50 -13.61
C ASP A 41 -13.11 10.72 -14.33
N PRO A 42 -13.02 10.53 -15.65
CA PRO A 42 -11.78 10.75 -16.39
C PRO A 42 -11.35 12.22 -16.44
N GLN A 43 -12.28 13.15 -16.23
CA GLN A 43 -11.98 14.59 -16.27
C GLN A 43 -11.38 15.08 -14.95
N ASN A 44 -11.63 14.37 -13.85
CA ASN A 44 -11.15 14.69 -12.52
C ASN A 44 -10.45 13.48 -11.89
N PRO A 45 -9.23 13.15 -12.30
CA PRO A 45 -8.53 11.98 -11.78
C PRO A 45 -8.28 12.14 -10.28
N ALA A 46 -8.76 11.16 -9.51
CA ALA A 46 -8.61 11.14 -8.06
C ALA A 46 -7.36 10.37 -7.63
N VAL A 47 -6.84 10.74 -6.48
CA VAL A 47 -5.73 10.07 -5.81
C VAL A 47 -6.22 9.58 -4.46
N ILE A 48 -5.99 8.30 -4.19
CA ILE A 48 -6.23 7.71 -2.89
C ILE A 48 -4.90 7.57 -2.18
N ILE A 49 -4.77 8.23 -1.03
CA ILE A 49 -3.58 8.18 -0.18
C ILE A 49 -4.00 7.67 1.20
N GLY A 50 -3.29 6.65 1.69
CA GLY A 50 -3.36 6.22 3.07
C GLY A 50 -2.01 6.46 3.75
N ALA A 51 -2.03 6.93 5.00
CA ALA A 51 -0.82 7.11 5.79
C ALA A 51 -1.03 6.56 7.20
N ASP A 52 0.06 6.07 7.79
CA ASP A 52 0.05 5.51 9.14
C ASP A 52 1.40 5.73 9.83
N VAL A 53 1.37 5.78 11.17
CA VAL A 53 2.56 5.93 12.01
C VAL A 53 2.59 4.81 13.03
N ILE A 54 3.71 4.11 13.13
CA ILE A 54 3.94 3.06 14.11
C ILE A 54 4.96 3.54 15.12
N HIS A 55 4.58 3.53 16.39
CA HIS A 55 5.45 3.88 17.51
C HIS A 55 6.09 2.66 18.16
N PRO A 56 7.27 2.83 18.82
CA PRO A 56 7.83 1.80 19.68
C PRO A 56 6.89 1.42 20.82
N ALA A 57 7.00 0.19 21.31
CA ALA A 57 6.23 -0.28 22.46
C ALA A 57 6.41 0.63 23.69
N PRO A 58 5.41 0.72 24.57
CA PRO A 58 5.51 1.46 25.83
C PRO A 58 6.73 1.01 26.63
N GLY A 59 7.49 1.97 27.22
CA GLY A 59 8.69 1.69 28.00
C GLY A 59 9.98 1.50 27.20
N VAL A 60 9.91 1.50 25.86
CA VAL A 60 11.10 1.49 25.01
C VAL A 60 11.44 2.94 24.64
N GLU A 61 12.47 3.47 25.26
CA GLU A 61 12.99 4.81 24.99
C GLU A 61 14.02 4.77 23.86
N ASN A 62 14.18 5.91 23.18
CA ASN A 62 15.19 6.13 22.13
C ASN A 62 15.06 5.26 20.86
N LYS A 63 13.92 4.59 20.63
CA LYS A 63 13.66 3.98 19.32
C LYS A 63 12.84 4.93 18.44
N PRO A 64 13.16 5.01 17.15
CA PRO A 64 12.43 5.86 16.23
C PRO A 64 11.01 5.34 15.98
N SER A 65 10.12 6.22 15.54
CA SER A 65 8.84 5.86 14.93
C SER A 65 9.01 5.61 13.43
N PHE A 66 8.15 4.79 12.88
CA PHE A 66 8.12 4.51 11.44
C PHE A 66 6.84 5.07 10.86
N THR A 67 6.97 5.82 9.78
CA THR A 67 5.85 6.32 9.00
C THR A 67 5.75 5.55 7.70
N SER A 68 4.54 5.32 7.24
CA SER A 68 4.28 4.73 5.94
C SER A 68 3.20 5.52 5.21
N MET A 69 3.35 5.65 3.91
CA MET A 69 2.37 6.23 3.03
C MET A 69 2.16 5.30 1.84
N VAL A 70 0.90 5.07 1.49
CA VAL A 70 0.50 4.25 0.35
C VAL A 70 -0.36 5.10 -0.56
N ALA A 71 -0.13 5.06 -1.86
CA ALA A 71 -0.95 5.76 -2.83
C ALA A 71 -1.17 4.93 -4.09
N ASN A 72 -2.33 5.09 -4.74
CA ASN A 72 -2.58 4.46 -6.02
C ASN A 72 -1.71 5.10 -7.11
N ILE A 73 -1.30 4.28 -8.08
CA ILE A 73 -0.48 4.72 -9.23
C ILE A 73 -1.18 4.52 -10.57
N ASP A 74 -2.34 3.88 -10.57
CA ASP A 74 -3.13 3.61 -11.77
C ASP A 74 -4.54 4.20 -11.66
N PRO A 75 -5.17 4.52 -12.81
CA PRO A 75 -6.51 5.09 -12.83
C PRO A 75 -7.60 4.08 -12.45
N MET A 76 -7.30 2.79 -12.39
CA MET A 76 -8.23 1.74 -11.99
C MET A 76 -8.18 1.44 -10.50
N TYR A 77 -7.35 2.15 -9.72
CA TYR A 77 -7.19 1.97 -8.27
C TYR A 77 -6.84 0.53 -7.85
N SER A 78 -6.16 -0.19 -8.74
CA SER A 78 -5.78 -1.59 -8.55
C SER A 78 -4.33 -1.76 -8.11
N ARG A 79 -3.49 -0.77 -8.36
CA ARG A 79 -2.07 -0.79 -8.04
C ARG A 79 -1.71 0.35 -7.10
N TYR A 80 -0.86 0.04 -6.12
CA TYR A 80 -0.43 0.98 -5.10
C TYR A 80 1.09 0.93 -4.95
N ILE A 81 1.67 2.08 -4.65
CA ILE A 81 3.06 2.21 -4.20
C ILE A 81 3.07 2.53 -2.71
N ALA A 82 4.02 1.96 -1.99
CA ALA A 82 4.25 2.24 -0.58
C ALA A 82 5.64 2.86 -0.37
N ILE A 83 5.69 3.86 0.49
CA ILE A 83 6.92 4.54 0.91
C ILE A 83 6.93 4.50 2.43
N SER A 84 8.10 4.20 3.02
CA SER A 84 8.28 4.21 4.47
C SER A 84 9.49 5.06 4.84
N LYS A 85 9.36 5.80 5.92
CA LYS A 85 10.44 6.62 6.49
C LYS A 85 10.51 6.45 8.00
N VAL A 86 11.65 6.83 8.54
CA VAL A 86 11.92 6.85 9.98
C VAL A 86 11.81 8.29 10.46
N GLN A 87 11.12 8.50 11.57
CA GLN A 87 10.99 9.81 12.21
C GLN A 87 11.26 9.74 13.72
N LYS A 88 11.22 10.90 14.38
CA LYS A 88 11.43 11.00 15.82
C LYS A 88 10.43 10.13 16.60
N SER A 89 10.89 9.60 17.72
CA SER A 89 10.06 8.77 18.59
C SER A 89 8.80 9.51 19.05
N ARG A 90 7.66 8.81 19.01
CA ARG A 90 6.36 9.28 19.50
C ARG A 90 5.85 10.58 18.87
N GLN A 91 6.24 10.84 17.64
CA GLN A 91 5.70 11.95 16.85
C GLN A 91 4.59 11.44 15.96
N GLU A 92 3.37 11.99 16.12
CA GLU A 92 2.19 11.61 15.31
C GLU A 92 2.18 12.30 13.94
N ILE A 93 2.76 13.50 13.87
CA ILE A 93 2.80 14.27 12.61
C ILE A 93 3.92 13.71 11.73
N ILE A 94 3.59 13.41 10.49
CA ILE A 94 4.56 12.95 9.50
C ILE A 94 5.32 14.16 8.95
N ASP A 95 6.61 14.26 9.26
CA ASP A 95 7.45 15.41 8.88
C ASP A 95 7.66 15.51 7.36
N ASP A 96 7.88 14.38 6.69
CA ASP A 96 8.30 14.31 5.30
C ASP A 96 7.15 14.05 4.32
N THR A 97 5.92 14.43 4.66
CA THR A 97 4.72 14.18 3.82
C THR A 97 4.90 14.71 2.39
N GLU A 98 5.46 15.91 2.24
CA GLU A 98 5.68 16.52 0.91
C GLU A 98 6.63 15.67 0.05
N GLU A 99 7.73 15.19 0.62
CA GLU A 99 8.70 14.35 -0.10
C GLU A 99 8.10 12.99 -0.45
N MET A 100 7.34 12.39 0.47
CA MET A 100 6.66 11.12 0.23
C MET A 100 5.63 11.22 -0.91
N VAL A 101 4.92 12.34 -1.00
CA VAL A 101 3.98 12.61 -2.11
C VAL A 101 4.72 12.85 -3.43
N LYS A 102 5.85 13.56 -3.44
CA LYS A 102 6.66 13.81 -4.65
C LYS A 102 7.19 12.53 -5.29
N VAL A 103 7.61 11.55 -4.50
CA VAL A 103 8.05 10.25 -5.03
C VAL A 103 6.95 9.57 -5.84
N ARG A 104 5.68 9.69 -5.41
CA ARG A 104 4.55 9.20 -6.19
C ARG A 104 4.43 9.88 -7.55
N ALA A 105 4.58 11.20 -7.62
CA ALA A 105 4.49 11.95 -8.87
C ALA A 105 5.54 11.47 -9.90
N PHE A 106 6.73 11.08 -9.43
CA PHE A 106 7.79 10.52 -10.27
C PHE A 106 7.36 9.19 -10.91
N PHE A 107 6.70 8.29 -10.16
CA PHE A 107 6.23 7.01 -10.69
C PHE A 107 5.03 7.10 -11.63
N MET A 108 4.29 8.21 -11.62
CA MET A 108 3.19 8.43 -12.57
C MET A 108 3.65 9.01 -13.91
N CYS A 109 4.85 9.57 -13.98
CA CYS A 109 5.43 10.15 -15.21
C CYS A 109 6.27 9.16 -16.02
N THR A 110 6.42 7.93 -15.56
CA THR A 110 7.16 6.86 -16.26
C THR A 110 6.21 5.84 -16.82
#